data_64eacbc3b29ffee5dfd9b43e1b448b4b
#
_entry.id   64eacbc3b29ffee5dfd9b43e1b448b4b
#
_cell.length_a   1.000
_cell.length_b   1.000
_cell.length_c   1.000
_cell.angle_alpha   90.00
_cell.angle_beta   90.00
_cell.angle_gamma   90.00
#
_symmetry.space_group_name_H-M   'P 1'
#
loop_
_entity.id
_entity.type
_entity.pdbx_description
1 polymer ?
#
loop_
_entity_poly.entity_id
_entity_poly.type
_entity_poly.pdbx_seq_one_letter_code
_entity_poly.pdbx_strand_id
1 'polypeptide(L)'
;PLDVPQFSVEEIEAIVGVAENWNIYVAAHVFTDKAIQRAIKAGVKTIEHGNLIMKKETLKMMKDNGVWLSAQPLIGDEDRLVFDNPASAARWIVATDGTGRNCEAAKKMGVKIALGTDMLFDPAAAAKQGKMVTKLKNWFTPYEALKMVTSDNAELLMLSGPRHPYQEGPLGVIAKGAYADLILVDGNPLENLDLVGDAEANFDLIMKDGVIYKNTIE
;
A
#
# COMPACT_ATOMS: atom_id res chain seq x y z
N PRO A 1 -11.47 -5.22 -19.16
CA PRO A 1 -12.64 -5.34 -18.32
C PRO A 1 -12.23 -5.68 -16.88
N LEU A 2 -12.82 -5.03 -15.87
CA LEU A 2 -12.49 -5.25 -14.45
C LEU A 2 -13.00 -6.60 -13.91
N ASP A 3 -13.90 -7.24 -14.62
CA ASP A 3 -14.62 -8.46 -14.22
C ASP A 3 -14.03 -9.74 -14.78
N VAL A 4 -13.00 -9.65 -15.62
CA VAL A 4 -12.36 -10.81 -16.27
C VAL A 4 -11.11 -11.24 -15.50
N PRO A 5 -11.08 -12.45 -14.94
CA PRO A 5 -9.83 -13.04 -14.46
C PRO A 5 -8.99 -13.42 -15.68
N GLN A 6 -7.90 -12.71 -15.90
CA GLN A 6 -7.07 -12.82 -17.11
C GLN A 6 -6.26 -14.11 -17.16
N PHE A 7 -5.87 -14.65 -15.99
CA PHE A 7 -5.00 -15.80 -15.86
C PHE A 7 -5.72 -16.97 -15.20
N SER A 8 -5.37 -18.20 -15.59
CA SER A 8 -5.76 -19.42 -14.89
C SER A 8 -4.96 -19.58 -13.59
N VAL A 9 -5.34 -20.55 -12.76
CA VAL A 9 -4.57 -20.86 -11.53
C VAL A 9 -3.20 -21.37 -11.90
N GLU A 10 -3.11 -22.27 -12.88
CA GLU A 10 -1.88 -22.90 -13.33
C GLU A 10 -0.87 -21.90 -13.91
N GLU A 11 -1.35 -20.88 -14.62
CA GLU A 11 -0.49 -19.79 -15.11
C GLU A 11 0.09 -18.96 -13.95
N ILE A 12 -0.73 -18.64 -12.94
CA ILE A 12 -0.27 -17.92 -11.76
C ILE A 12 0.69 -18.78 -10.92
N GLU A 13 0.41 -20.08 -10.77
CA GLU A 13 1.30 -21.02 -10.07
C GLU A 13 2.67 -21.11 -10.76
N ALA A 14 2.71 -21.09 -12.10
CA ALA A 14 3.98 -21.04 -12.81
C ALA A 14 4.78 -19.76 -12.52
N ILE A 15 4.11 -18.61 -12.44
CA ILE A 15 4.74 -17.31 -12.07
C ILE A 15 5.26 -17.38 -10.62
N VAL A 16 4.45 -17.90 -9.71
CA VAL A 16 4.83 -18.05 -8.29
C VAL A 16 6.03 -18.97 -8.16
N GLY A 17 6.04 -20.11 -8.85
CA GLY A 17 7.17 -21.06 -8.84
C GLY A 17 8.48 -20.42 -9.32
N VAL A 18 8.42 -19.56 -10.35
CA VAL A 18 9.61 -18.79 -10.78
C VAL A 18 10.05 -17.81 -9.71
N ALA A 19 9.12 -17.10 -9.09
CA ALA A 19 9.44 -16.14 -8.02
C ALA A 19 10.09 -16.85 -6.80
N GLU A 20 9.58 -18.00 -6.42
CA GLU A 20 10.13 -18.83 -5.33
C GLU A 20 11.58 -19.26 -5.61
N ASN A 21 11.93 -19.59 -6.86
CA ASN A 21 13.31 -19.91 -7.25
C ASN A 21 14.27 -18.73 -6.99
N TRP A 22 13.76 -17.52 -6.95
CA TRP A 22 14.51 -16.30 -6.66
C TRP A 22 14.38 -15.84 -5.20
N ASN A 23 13.64 -16.57 -4.37
CA ASN A 23 13.28 -16.18 -3.00
C ASN A 23 12.62 -14.79 -2.95
N ILE A 24 11.72 -14.53 -3.87
CA ILE A 24 10.87 -13.33 -3.89
C ILE A 24 9.40 -13.76 -3.93
N TYR A 25 8.51 -12.81 -3.69
CA TYR A 25 7.06 -13.05 -3.75
C TYR A 25 6.43 -12.44 -5.00
N VAL A 26 5.20 -12.86 -5.28
CA VAL A 26 4.37 -12.29 -6.35
C VAL A 26 3.35 -11.34 -5.76
N ALA A 27 3.28 -10.14 -6.33
CA ALA A 27 2.23 -9.15 -6.13
C ALA A 27 1.26 -9.21 -7.32
N ALA A 28 -0.05 -9.19 -7.06
CA ALA A 28 -1.06 -9.28 -8.10
C ALA A 28 -1.94 -8.03 -8.15
N HIS A 29 -1.90 -7.31 -9.29
CA HIS A 29 -2.88 -6.28 -9.62
C HIS A 29 -4.22 -6.96 -9.94
N VAL A 30 -5.18 -6.85 -9.03
CA VAL A 30 -6.45 -7.58 -9.11
C VAL A 30 -7.56 -6.93 -8.29
N PHE A 31 -8.80 -6.98 -8.78
CA PHE A 31 -9.92 -6.26 -8.17
C PHE A 31 -10.99 -7.16 -7.57
N THR A 32 -11.36 -8.27 -8.23
CA THR A 32 -12.57 -9.04 -7.92
C THR A 32 -12.31 -10.27 -7.08
N ASP A 33 -13.31 -10.68 -6.29
CA ASP A 33 -13.25 -11.88 -5.44
C ASP A 33 -12.74 -13.11 -6.18
N LYS A 34 -13.27 -13.39 -7.37
CA LYS A 34 -12.90 -14.59 -8.14
C LYS A 34 -11.43 -14.58 -8.54
N ALA A 35 -10.91 -13.44 -8.98
CA ALA A 35 -9.53 -13.31 -9.40
C ALA A 35 -8.58 -13.34 -8.19
N ILE A 36 -8.94 -12.66 -7.10
CA ILE A 36 -8.19 -12.66 -5.84
C ILE A 36 -8.10 -14.08 -5.26
N GLN A 37 -9.21 -14.81 -5.19
CA GLN A 37 -9.23 -16.19 -4.69
C GLN A 37 -8.35 -17.12 -5.53
N ARG A 38 -8.27 -16.91 -6.86
CA ARG A 38 -7.32 -17.63 -7.73
C ARG A 38 -5.87 -17.30 -7.38
N ALA A 39 -5.56 -16.00 -7.25
CA ALA A 39 -4.23 -15.53 -6.90
C ALA A 39 -3.77 -16.11 -5.55
N ILE A 40 -4.64 -16.12 -4.54
CA ILE A 40 -4.34 -16.70 -3.22
C ILE A 40 -4.06 -18.20 -3.34
N LYS A 41 -4.91 -18.95 -4.06
CA LYS A 41 -4.73 -20.40 -4.26
C LYS A 41 -3.40 -20.72 -4.94
N ALA A 42 -2.97 -19.89 -5.87
CA ALA A 42 -1.71 -20.02 -6.58
C ALA A 42 -0.47 -19.56 -5.78
N GLY A 43 -0.63 -19.01 -4.55
CA GLY A 43 0.48 -18.66 -3.68
C GLY A 43 0.93 -17.21 -3.73
N VAL A 44 0.18 -16.31 -4.37
CA VAL A 44 0.43 -14.87 -4.36
C VAL A 44 0.42 -14.33 -2.93
N LYS A 45 1.31 -13.41 -2.59
CA LYS A 45 1.48 -12.88 -1.23
C LYS A 45 0.89 -11.51 -1.01
N THR A 46 0.68 -10.73 -2.07
CA THR A 46 0.03 -9.42 -1.96
C THR A 46 -1.00 -9.20 -3.06
N ILE A 47 -2.09 -8.60 -2.69
CA ILE A 47 -3.17 -8.16 -3.56
C ILE A 47 -3.11 -6.65 -3.65
N GLU A 48 -2.77 -6.17 -4.84
CA GLU A 48 -2.81 -4.74 -5.13
C GLU A 48 -4.24 -4.35 -5.51
N HIS A 49 -4.73 -3.25 -4.95
CA HIS A 49 -6.09 -2.73 -5.08
C HIS A 49 -7.15 -3.52 -4.30
N GLY A 50 -7.62 -4.64 -4.82
CA GLY A 50 -8.68 -5.42 -4.17
C GLY A 50 -10.02 -4.68 -3.99
N ASN A 51 -10.24 -3.56 -4.69
CA ASN A 51 -11.32 -2.61 -4.40
C ASN A 51 -12.72 -3.18 -4.60
N LEU A 52 -12.85 -4.27 -5.38
CA LEU A 52 -14.13 -4.93 -5.67
C LEU A 52 -14.33 -6.21 -4.88
N ILE A 53 -13.68 -6.35 -3.73
CA ILE A 53 -13.97 -7.44 -2.79
C ILE A 53 -15.37 -7.22 -2.20
N MET A 54 -16.26 -8.20 -2.40
CA MET A 54 -17.63 -8.17 -1.90
C MET A 54 -17.89 -9.30 -0.91
N LYS A 55 -17.03 -10.33 -0.88
CA LYS A 55 -17.25 -11.56 -0.11
C LYS A 55 -16.33 -11.60 1.11
N LYS A 56 -16.90 -11.86 2.27
CA LYS A 56 -16.13 -12.08 3.51
C LYS A 56 -15.16 -13.26 3.39
N GLU A 57 -15.55 -14.28 2.61
CA GLU A 57 -14.72 -15.46 2.36
C GLU A 57 -13.38 -15.10 1.73
N THR A 58 -13.36 -14.10 0.83
CA THR A 58 -12.10 -13.64 0.19
C THR A 58 -11.17 -13.01 1.22
N LEU A 59 -11.68 -12.12 2.07
CA LEU A 59 -10.90 -11.53 3.16
C LEU A 59 -10.44 -12.59 4.17
N LYS A 60 -11.29 -13.58 4.46
CA LYS A 60 -10.90 -14.70 5.30
C LYS A 60 -9.77 -15.51 4.68
N MET A 61 -9.83 -15.80 3.39
CA MET A 61 -8.75 -16.49 2.68
C MET A 61 -7.46 -15.68 2.71
N MET A 62 -7.50 -14.35 2.52
CA MET A 62 -6.32 -13.49 2.65
C MET A 62 -5.70 -13.63 4.03
N LYS A 63 -6.50 -13.49 5.09
CA LYS A 63 -6.01 -13.64 6.47
C LYS A 63 -5.39 -14.99 6.74
N ASP A 64 -6.12 -16.08 6.41
CA ASP A 64 -5.71 -17.45 6.73
C ASP A 64 -4.42 -17.85 5.99
N ASN A 65 -4.15 -17.26 4.81
CA ASN A 65 -2.95 -17.50 4.02
C ASN A 65 -1.86 -16.43 4.19
N GLY A 66 -2.07 -15.45 5.10
CA GLY A 66 -1.11 -14.37 5.34
C GLY A 66 -0.89 -13.45 4.15
N VAL A 67 -1.90 -13.33 3.27
CA VAL A 67 -1.85 -12.47 2.07
C VAL A 67 -2.18 -11.04 2.47
N TRP A 68 -1.35 -10.10 2.03
CA TRP A 68 -1.51 -8.69 2.29
C TRP A 68 -2.49 -8.02 1.32
N LEU A 69 -3.20 -7.02 1.81
CA LEU A 69 -3.90 -6.05 0.99
C LEU A 69 -3.00 -4.80 0.86
N SER A 70 -2.50 -4.54 -0.32
CA SER A 70 -1.82 -3.28 -0.63
C SER A 70 -2.90 -2.29 -1.12
N ALA A 71 -3.34 -1.45 -0.20
CA ALA A 71 -4.44 -0.52 -0.43
C ALA A 71 -3.93 0.79 -1.02
N GLN A 72 -4.59 1.26 -2.07
CA GLN A 72 -4.40 2.60 -2.62
C GLN A 72 -5.59 3.44 -2.19
N PRO A 73 -5.39 4.51 -1.38
CA PRO A 73 -6.47 5.36 -0.93
C PRO A 73 -6.95 6.33 -2.03
N LEU A 74 -7.27 5.75 -3.18
CA LEU A 74 -7.86 6.46 -4.32
C LEU A 74 -9.35 6.66 -4.05
N ILE A 75 -9.76 7.91 -3.93
CA ILE A 75 -11.15 8.32 -3.68
C ILE A 75 -11.54 9.46 -4.62
N GLY A 76 -12.83 9.72 -4.72
CA GLY A 76 -13.37 10.76 -5.60
C GLY A 76 -13.25 12.19 -5.06
N ASP A 77 -12.08 12.55 -4.54
CA ASP A 77 -11.77 13.88 -4.02
C ASP A 77 -11.11 14.80 -5.05
N GLU A 78 -10.58 15.95 -4.59
CA GLU A 78 -9.92 16.95 -5.44
C GLU A 78 -8.63 16.44 -6.11
N ASP A 79 -7.95 15.46 -5.48
CA ASP A 79 -6.72 14.84 -6.00
C ASP A 79 -7.00 13.60 -6.88
N ARG A 80 -8.27 13.37 -7.26
CA ARG A 80 -8.63 12.22 -8.11
C ARG A 80 -7.95 12.29 -9.46
N LEU A 81 -7.64 11.13 -10.02
CA LEU A 81 -7.21 11.04 -11.42
C LEU A 81 -8.34 11.48 -12.37
N VAL A 82 -8.01 12.31 -13.33
CA VAL A 82 -8.93 12.79 -14.34
C VAL A 82 -8.61 12.09 -15.66
N PHE A 83 -9.63 11.55 -16.30
CA PHE A 83 -9.51 10.85 -17.59
C PHE A 83 -10.32 11.58 -18.66
N ASP A 84 -9.70 11.89 -19.78
CA ASP A 84 -10.39 12.48 -20.95
C ASP A 84 -11.39 11.50 -21.57
N ASN A 85 -11.09 10.20 -21.49
CA ASN A 85 -11.97 9.16 -22.02
C ASN A 85 -13.08 8.81 -21.00
N PRO A 86 -14.37 9.04 -21.34
CA PRO A 86 -15.50 8.78 -20.44
C PRO A 86 -15.59 7.33 -19.96
N ALA A 87 -15.22 6.36 -20.80
CA ALA A 87 -15.23 4.94 -20.40
C ALA A 87 -14.13 4.62 -19.38
N SER A 88 -12.98 5.29 -19.46
CA SER A 88 -11.90 5.17 -18.47
C SER A 88 -12.30 5.85 -17.16
N ALA A 89 -12.90 7.04 -17.22
CA ALA A 89 -13.44 7.72 -16.04
C ALA A 89 -14.50 6.87 -15.31
N ALA A 90 -15.44 6.27 -16.06
CA ALA A 90 -16.44 5.39 -15.46
C ALA A 90 -15.84 4.14 -14.79
N ARG A 91 -14.83 3.52 -15.41
CA ARG A 91 -14.12 2.36 -14.81
C ARG A 91 -13.37 2.75 -13.55
N TRP A 92 -12.73 3.92 -13.54
CA TRP A 92 -12.03 4.41 -12.37
C TRP A 92 -12.99 4.61 -11.19
N ILE A 93 -14.16 5.21 -11.41
CA ILE A 93 -15.19 5.36 -10.38
C ILE A 93 -15.59 3.99 -9.81
N VAL A 94 -15.88 3.01 -10.69
CA VAL A 94 -16.22 1.64 -10.26
C VAL A 94 -15.08 1.00 -9.46
N ALA A 95 -13.83 1.16 -9.91
CA ALA A 95 -12.68 0.58 -9.25
C ALA A 95 -12.42 1.19 -7.86
N THR A 96 -12.69 2.49 -7.67
CA THR A 96 -12.38 3.19 -6.41
C THR A 96 -13.53 3.23 -5.41
N ASP A 97 -14.78 2.99 -5.85
CA ASP A 97 -15.98 3.00 -5.00
C ASP A 97 -15.89 2.05 -3.80
N GLY A 98 -15.20 0.93 -3.97
CA GLY A 98 -15.01 -0.08 -2.92
C GLY A 98 -13.87 0.18 -1.94
N THR A 99 -13.03 1.19 -2.16
CA THR A 99 -11.79 1.40 -1.39
C THR A 99 -12.06 1.47 0.13
N GLY A 100 -12.91 2.39 0.57
CA GLY A 100 -13.20 2.56 1.99
C GLY A 100 -13.82 1.32 2.62
N ARG A 101 -14.85 0.76 1.97
CA ARG A 101 -15.49 -0.47 2.44
C ARG A 101 -14.49 -1.60 2.64
N ASN A 102 -13.55 -1.77 1.71
CA ASN A 102 -12.60 -2.86 1.77
C ASN A 102 -11.49 -2.62 2.80
N CYS A 103 -11.03 -1.38 2.97
CA CYS A 103 -10.13 -1.01 4.06
C CYS A 103 -10.74 -1.33 5.43
N GLU A 104 -11.97 -0.90 5.67
CA GLU A 104 -12.68 -1.17 6.94
C GLU A 104 -12.93 -2.67 7.16
N ALA A 105 -13.36 -3.38 6.11
CA ALA A 105 -13.62 -4.82 6.20
C ALA A 105 -12.35 -5.62 6.43
N ALA A 106 -11.25 -5.30 5.73
CA ALA A 106 -9.96 -5.94 5.91
C ALA A 106 -9.39 -5.68 7.32
N LYS A 107 -9.44 -4.43 7.80
CA LYS A 107 -9.07 -4.06 9.17
C LYS A 107 -9.87 -4.86 10.20
N LYS A 108 -11.20 -4.87 10.10
CA LYS A 108 -12.09 -5.60 11.02
C LYS A 108 -11.81 -7.09 11.02
N MET A 109 -11.43 -7.66 9.89
CA MET A 109 -11.12 -9.10 9.77
C MET A 109 -9.71 -9.44 10.23
N GLY A 110 -8.83 -8.45 10.39
CA GLY A 110 -7.42 -8.64 10.75
C GLY A 110 -6.58 -9.14 9.56
N VAL A 111 -6.92 -8.74 8.34
CA VAL A 111 -6.06 -8.85 7.17
C VAL A 111 -4.92 -7.86 7.32
N LYS A 112 -3.70 -8.26 7.00
CA LYS A 112 -2.56 -7.35 6.93
C LYS A 112 -2.75 -6.35 5.80
N ILE A 113 -2.57 -5.05 6.09
CA ILE A 113 -2.77 -3.97 5.12
C ILE A 113 -1.47 -3.19 4.99
N ALA A 114 -1.07 -2.92 3.76
CA ALA A 114 0.03 -2.05 3.40
C ALA A 114 -0.50 -0.86 2.59
N LEU A 115 0.21 0.25 2.58
CA LEU A 115 -0.09 1.37 1.69
C LEU A 115 0.76 1.29 0.43
N GLY A 116 0.10 1.31 -0.73
CA GLY A 116 0.67 1.67 -2.02
C GLY A 116 0.05 2.98 -2.52
N THR A 117 0.76 3.78 -3.30
CA THR A 117 0.21 5.04 -3.82
C THR A 117 -0.30 4.91 -5.26
N ASP A 118 0.32 4.05 -6.05
CA ASP A 118 0.02 3.84 -7.49
C ASP A 118 0.09 5.13 -8.34
N MET A 119 0.90 6.10 -7.91
CA MET A 119 1.05 7.41 -8.56
C MET A 119 2.16 7.38 -9.61
N LEU A 120 1.99 6.57 -10.68
CA LEU A 120 3.02 6.33 -11.69
C LEU A 120 2.87 7.20 -12.93
N PHE A 121 1.63 7.57 -13.27
CA PHE A 121 1.30 8.10 -14.60
C PHE A 121 1.22 9.62 -14.65
N ASP A 122 1.24 10.29 -13.51
CA ASP A 122 1.18 11.74 -13.38
C ASP A 122 2.34 12.23 -12.49
N PRO A 123 3.38 12.87 -13.08
CA PRO A 123 4.50 13.39 -12.29
C PRO A 123 4.10 14.42 -11.23
N ALA A 124 3.06 15.22 -11.48
CA ALA A 124 2.57 16.20 -10.53
C ALA A 124 1.85 15.53 -9.34
N ALA A 125 1.10 14.45 -9.60
CA ALA A 125 0.50 13.64 -8.56
C ALA A 125 1.57 12.83 -7.78
N ALA A 126 2.59 12.29 -8.47
CA ALA A 126 3.70 11.57 -7.84
C ALA A 126 4.47 12.45 -6.83
N ALA A 127 4.62 13.74 -7.10
CA ALA A 127 5.22 14.68 -6.16
C ALA A 127 4.38 14.89 -4.88
N LYS A 128 3.11 14.51 -4.88
CA LYS A 128 2.16 14.68 -3.78
C LYS A 128 1.86 13.38 -3.03
N GLN A 129 2.72 12.38 -3.08
CA GLN A 129 2.46 11.07 -2.46
C GLN A 129 2.15 11.15 -0.96
N GLY A 130 2.72 12.10 -0.22
CA GLY A 130 2.39 12.36 1.18
C GLY A 130 0.89 12.58 1.42
N LYS A 131 0.18 13.20 0.49
CA LYS A 131 -1.27 13.38 0.57
C LYS A 131 -2.05 12.05 0.56
N MET A 132 -1.51 11.00 -0.06
CA MET A 132 -2.14 9.68 -0.01
C MET A 132 -2.15 9.09 1.40
N VAL A 133 -1.11 9.38 2.18
CA VAL A 133 -1.06 8.99 3.59
C VAL A 133 -2.19 9.68 4.38
N THR A 134 -2.42 10.96 4.15
CA THR A 134 -3.46 11.70 4.89
C THR A 134 -4.88 11.21 4.61
N LYS A 135 -5.13 10.63 3.44
CA LYS A 135 -6.44 10.03 3.09
C LYS A 135 -6.79 8.82 3.94
N LEU A 136 -5.79 8.15 4.52
CA LEU A 136 -6.01 7.01 5.41
C LEU A 136 -6.85 7.38 6.65
N LYS A 137 -6.87 8.65 7.06
CA LYS A 137 -7.70 9.13 8.19
C LYS A 137 -9.19 8.86 8.02
N ASN A 138 -9.65 8.59 6.79
CA ASN A 138 -11.04 8.24 6.54
C ASN A 138 -11.44 6.87 7.14
N TRP A 139 -10.45 5.98 7.39
CA TRP A 139 -10.72 4.58 7.82
C TRP A 139 -9.82 4.12 8.97
N PHE A 140 -8.73 4.84 9.23
CA PHE A 140 -7.71 4.49 10.21
C PHE A 140 -7.45 5.65 11.16
N THR A 141 -7.09 5.32 12.39
CA THR A 141 -6.53 6.31 13.31
C THR A 141 -5.16 6.79 12.79
N PRO A 142 -4.69 7.99 13.19
CA PRO A 142 -3.36 8.45 12.81
C PRO A 142 -2.24 7.45 13.16
N TYR A 143 -2.33 6.80 14.32
CA TYR A 143 -1.37 5.75 14.69
C TYR A 143 -1.38 4.56 13.72
N GLU A 144 -2.56 4.05 13.37
CA GLU A 144 -2.69 2.93 12.42
C GLU A 144 -2.17 3.31 11.03
N ALA A 145 -2.47 4.54 10.57
CA ALA A 145 -1.98 5.04 9.29
C ALA A 145 -0.46 5.16 9.26
N LEU A 146 0.14 5.78 10.29
CA LEU A 146 1.59 5.93 10.39
C LEU A 146 2.29 4.57 10.51
N LYS A 147 1.75 3.66 11.31
CA LYS A 147 2.26 2.29 11.42
C LYS A 147 2.22 1.57 10.07
N MET A 148 1.13 1.69 9.32
CA MET A 148 0.96 1.09 7.99
C MET A 148 2.05 1.55 7.02
N VAL A 149 2.32 2.86 6.94
CA VAL A 149 3.29 3.43 5.98
C VAL A 149 4.74 3.30 6.43
N THR A 150 5.00 2.79 7.62
CA THR A 150 6.34 2.57 8.16
C THR A 150 6.58 1.09 8.40
N SER A 151 6.33 0.60 9.62
CA SER A 151 6.69 -0.76 10.03
C SER A 151 5.92 -1.85 9.30
N ASP A 152 4.65 -1.64 8.94
CA ASP A 152 3.87 -2.66 8.23
C ASP A 152 4.30 -2.75 6.76
N ASN A 153 4.55 -1.63 6.09
CA ASN A 153 5.15 -1.63 4.75
C ASN A 153 6.53 -2.29 4.75
N ALA A 154 7.35 -2.03 5.78
CA ALA A 154 8.65 -2.68 5.94
C ALA A 154 8.49 -4.19 6.09
N GLU A 155 7.52 -4.67 6.90
CA GLU A 155 7.23 -6.11 7.05
C GLU A 155 6.83 -6.76 5.71
N LEU A 156 6.02 -6.08 4.90
CA LEU A 156 5.65 -6.56 3.57
C LEU A 156 6.89 -6.71 2.68
N LEU A 157 7.74 -5.70 2.62
CA LEU A 157 8.96 -5.72 1.80
C LEU A 157 9.92 -6.84 2.20
N MET A 158 9.97 -7.21 3.49
CA MET A 158 10.78 -8.31 4.00
C MET A 158 10.38 -9.68 3.42
N LEU A 159 9.22 -9.83 2.81
CA LEU A 159 8.84 -11.05 2.09
C LEU A 159 9.78 -11.37 0.92
N SER A 160 10.55 -10.39 0.43
CA SER A 160 11.61 -10.60 -0.56
C SER A 160 12.84 -11.32 -0.01
N GLY A 161 12.87 -11.64 1.29
CA GLY A 161 13.94 -12.41 1.93
C GLY A 161 15.34 -11.89 1.59
N PRO A 162 16.26 -12.74 1.06
CA PRO A 162 17.62 -12.32 0.72
C PRO A 162 17.70 -11.33 -0.45
N ARG A 163 16.61 -11.06 -1.15
CA ARG A 163 16.53 -10.06 -2.23
C ARG A 163 16.01 -8.70 -1.75
N HIS A 164 15.62 -8.61 -0.50
CA HIS A 164 15.26 -7.33 0.11
C HIS A 164 16.48 -6.39 0.10
N PRO A 165 16.35 -5.14 -0.38
CA PRO A 165 17.50 -4.25 -0.53
C PRO A 165 18.07 -3.74 0.80
N TYR A 166 17.30 -3.81 1.88
CA TYR A 166 17.66 -3.30 3.20
C TYR A 166 18.04 -4.46 4.14
N GLN A 167 19.28 -4.98 4.00
CA GLN A 167 19.76 -6.17 4.71
C GLN A 167 20.52 -5.86 6.01
N GLU A 168 20.91 -4.60 6.25
CA GLU A 168 21.82 -4.23 7.34
C GLU A 168 21.11 -3.98 8.66
N GLY A 169 19.77 -3.78 8.64
CA GLY A 169 19.00 -3.51 9.85
C GLY A 169 17.50 -3.41 9.63
N PRO A 170 16.75 -3.22 10.72
CA PRO A 170 15.30 -3.00 10.62
C PRO A 170 14.96 -1.72 9.86
N LEU A 171 13.87 -1.76 9.11
CA LEU A 171 13.29 -0.63 8.38
C LEU A 171 11.94 -0.23 9.01
N GLY A 172 11.59 1.06 8.93
CA GLY A 172 10.28 1.57 9.35
C GLY A 172 10.08 1.64 10.86
N VAL A 173 11.14 1.58 11.66
CA VAL A 173 11.11 1.68 13.11
C VAL A 173 12.27 2.53 13.64
N ILE A 174 12.06 3.19 14.78
CA ILE A 174 13.14 3.88 15.50
C ILE A 174 13.67 2.91 16.55
N ALA A 175 14.80 2.26 16.23
CA ALA A 175 15.45 1.29 17.11
C ALA A 175 16.96 1.31 16.90
N LYS A 176 17.73 0.84 17.90
CA LYS A 176 19.18 0.70 17.73
C LYS A 176 19.49 -0.31 16.63
N GLY A 177 20.29 0.09 15.66
CA GLY A 177 20.68 -0.72 14.51
C GLY A 177 19.70 -0.67 13.35
N ALA A 178 18.60 0.10 13.45
CA ALA A 178 17.71 0.38 12.33
C ALA A 178 18.38 1.34 11.33
N TYR A 179 17.88 1.31 10.10
CA TYR A 179 18.25 2.33 9.12
C TYR A 179 17.88 3.72 9.66
N ALA A 180 18.77 4.68 9.45
CA ALA A 180 18.56 6.07 9.84
C ALA A 180 17.71 6.80 8.78
N ASP A 181 16.52 6.26 8.53
CA ASP A 181 15.48 6.80 7.67
C ASP A 181 14.40 7.42 8.58
N LEU A 182 14.43 8.74 8.74
CA LEU A 182 13.51 9.41 9.65
C LEU A 182 13.12 10.80 9.16
N ILE A 183 11.98 11.25 9.65
CA ILE A 183 11.51 12.61 9.49
C ILE A 183 11.20 13.21 10.87
N LEU A 184 11.47 14.50 11.04
CA LEU A 184 10.92 15.32 12.14
C LEU A 184 9.79 16.15 11.56
N VAL A 185 8.65 16.08 12.23
CA VAL A 185 7.42 16.79 11.82
C VAL A 185 7.17 17.91 12.84
N ASP A 186 6.95 19.13 12.36
CA ASP A 186 6.49 20.23 13.20
C ASP A 186 5.05 19.97 13.63
N GLY A 187 4.88 19.63 14.91
CA GLY A 187 3.62 19.19 15.50
C GLY A 187 3.52 17.68 15.75
N ASN A 188 2.32 17.24 16.13
CA ASN A 188 2.07 15.83 16.48
C ASN A 188 1.24 15.10 15.42
N PRO A 189 1.86 14.27 14.54
CA PRO A 189 1.12 13.55 13.51
C PRO A 189 0.21 12.45 14.06
N LEU A 190 0.34 12.07 15.34
CA LEU A 190 -0.60 11.17 16.01
C LEU A 190 -1.92 11.84 16.39
N GLU A 191 -1.94 13.16 16.43
CA GLU A 191 -3.15 13.96 16.64
C GLU A 191 -3.71 14.52 15.33
N ASN A 192 -2.81 14.90 14.43
CA ASN A 192 -3.16 15.47 13.12
C ASN A 192 -2.34 14.81 12.00
N LEU A 193 -2.94 13.83 11.32
CA LEU A 193 -2.29 13.13 10.22
C LEU A 193 -2.02 14.03 9.01
N ASP A 194 -2.71 15.16 8.85
CA ASP A 194 -2.52 16.06 7.71
C ASP A 194 -1.12 16.68 7.66
N LEU A 195 -0.42 16.71 8.79
CA LEU A 195 0.96 17.20 8.86
C LEU A 195 1.92 16.44 7.96
N VAL A 196 1.67 15.13 7.72
CA VAL A 196 2.53 14.32 6.83
C VAL A 196 2.22 14.50 5.35
N GLY A 197 1.19 15.26 5.00
CA GLY A 197 0.77 15.52 3.63
C GLY A 197 1.59 16.59 2.90
N ASP A 198 2.28 17.45 3.63
CA ASP A 198 3.08 18.54 3.08
C ASP A 198 4.47 18.57 3.73
N ALA A 199 5.41 17.92 3.06
CA ALA A 199 6.78 17.80 3.55
C ALA A 199 7.54 19.14 3.50
N GLU A 200 7.15 20.05 2.60
CA GLU A 200 7.79 21.36 2.51
C GLU A 200 7.43 22.22 3.72
N ALA A 201 6.16 22.27 4.05
CA ALA A 201 5.67 23.09 5.15
C ALA A 201 5.93 22.51 6.55
N ASN A 202 5.83 21.17 6.69
CA ASN A 202 5.71 20.56 8.02
C ASN A 202 6.89 19.65 8.42
N PHE A 203 7.85 19.35 7.53
CA PHE A 203 8.98 18.53 7.92
C PHE A 203 10.20 19.40 8.19
N ASP A 204 10.66 19.41 9.45
CA ASP A 204 11.86 20.13 9.86
C ASP A 204 13.14 19.38 9.49
N LEU A 205 13.08 18.05 9.49
CA LEU A 205 14.21 17.24 9.08
C LEU A 205 13.74 16.05 8.21
N ILE A 206 14.47 15.79 7.15
CA ILE A 206 14.36 14.56 6.34
C ILE A 206 15.73 13.93 6.29
N MET A 207 15.82 12.69 6.78
CA MET A 207 17.04 11.90 6.76
C MET A 207 16.77 10.55 6.08
N LYS A 208 17.68 10.14 5.22
CA LYS A 208 17.68 8.82 4.60
C LYS A 208 19.08 8.22 4.68
N ASP A 209 19.17 7.01 5.21
CA ASP A 209 20.43 6.27 5.41
C ASP A 209 21.51 7.12 6.11
N GLY A 210 21.09 7.87 7.12
CA GLY A 210 21.97 8.79 7.88
C GLY A 210 22.34 10.08 7.18
N VAL A 211 21.95 10.26 5.90
CA VAL A 211 22.20 11.50 5.14
C VAL A 211 21.01 12.44 5.31
N ILE A 212 21.28 13.68 5.69
CA ILE A 212 20.28 14.73 5.88
C ILE A 212 20.01 15.40 4.52
N TYR A 213 18.75 15.37 4.08
CA TYR A 213 18.29 15.99 2.84
C TYR A 213 17.55 17.31 3.06
N LYS A 214 16.94 17.48 4.23
CA LYS A 214 16.32 18.73 4.68
C LYS A 214 16.65 18.91 6.15
N ASN A 215 16.99 20.13 6.53
CA ASN A 215 17.14 20.56 7.94
C ASN A 215 16.81 22.02 8.03
N THR A 216 15.72 22.34 8.72
CA THR A 216 15.27 23.70 9.05
C THR A 216 15.34 23.99 10.55
N ILE A 217 15.93 23.07 11.33
CA ILE A 217 16.12 23.24 12.76
C ILE A 217 17.29 24.21 12.97
N GLU A 218 17.02 25.35 13.61
CA GLU A 218 18.01 26.31 14.05
C GLU A 218 18.75 25.87 15.33
#